data_e2bc2055f2d1c9f75bc3c62147692011
#
_entry.id   e2bc2055f2d1c9f75bc3c62147692011
#
_cell.length_a   1.000
_cell.length_b   1.000
_cell.length_c   1.000
_cell.angle_alpha   90.00
_cell.angle_beta   90.00
_cell.angle_gamma   90.00
#
_symmetry.space_group_name_H-M   'P 1'
#
loop_
_entity.id
_entity.type
_entity.pdbx_description
1 polymer ?
#
loop_
_entity_poly.entity_id
_entity_poly.type
_entity_poly.pdbx_seq_one_letter_code
_entity_poly.pdbx_strand_id
1 'polypeptide(L)'
;MKSRRSALPLPRYTLRKPLASGRYAYFFNPPMWAKGADCPVKPEALGTDYEAAVRRAEQTLLPAFDSWRTGGGSDMVPIGVRAGTFDWLVSVFKSHRAWEEIDRKTQRLYEQGLSLVANHVLKDGARVGSKQLADFTKGFADAIYAKLLVVEETDGEGKPVKRERRRFANAAMTACRRAWFVAQRAEERKVPAVNPFAKMGLKTRSVGRAPRETPTATWLELETFRMKALELGHPSLATAALIAWEWLQREEHLFGAFEAAHYRPKERPNSVRIVHPKTGEEAWWPLHDERGELLFPELMAELDAIKSRTLSGLMIRCDRKDRKAGVPLPWITAKGGLDYLRATVKEIFRAAKLRDDLSFASFRHGGFTEAADADLTDAQLRAAGRHRSARQLPTYAKRTRKQLIDVAQKRRAERTNTAHLSE
;
A
#
# COMPACT_ATOMS: atom_id res chain seq x y z
N MET A 1 24.34 21.25 -47.83
CA MET A 1 23.67 20.15 -47.12
C MET A 1 24.72 19.30 -46.41
N LYS A 2 24.89 19.43 -45.08
CA LYS A 2 25.80 18.59 -44.31
C LYS A 2 25.13 17.26 -44.05
N SER A 3 25.64 16.18 -44.64
CA SER A 3 25.20 14.79 -44.42
C SER A 3 25.25 14.49 -42.89
N ARG A 4 24.08 14.23 -42.30
CA ARG A 4 23.99 13.63 -40.96
C ARG A 4 24.44 12.17 -41.10
N ARG A 5 25.74 11.91 -40.79
CA ARG A 5 26.19 10.54 -40.58
C ARG A 5 25.37 9.95 -39.47
N SER A 6 24.63 8.86 -39.75
CA SER A 6 23.84 8.15 -38.75
C SER A 6 24.78 7.71 -37.62
N ALA A 7 24.52 8.18 -36.43
CA ALA A 7 25.30 7.81 -35.28
C ALA A 7 25.06 6.34 -34.95
N LEU A 8 26.09 5.51 -34.83
CA LEU A 8 25.99 4.12 -34.39
C LEU A 8 25.21 4.02 -33.09
N PRO A 9 24.22 3.09 -32.98
CA PRO A 9 23.39 2.92 -31.79
C PRO A 9 24.25 2.54 -30.58
N LEU A 10 23.96 3.11 -29.44
CA LEU A 10 24.63 2.77 -28.18
C LEU A 10 23.64 2.01 -27.25
N PRO A 11 24.16 1.06 -26.47
CA PRO A 11 23.37 0.38 -25.44
C PRO A 11 22.78 1.36 -24.42
N ARG A 12 21.72 0.93 -23.71
CA ARG A 12 21.13 1.76 -22.64
C ARG A 12 22.20 2.23 -21.64
N TYR A 13 22.04 3.45 -21.14
CA TYR A 13 22.93 4.07 -20.17
C TYR A 13 24.38 4.22 -20.63
N THR A 14 24.65 4.03 -21.92
CA THR A 14 25.99 4.30 -22.52
C THR A 14 25.98 5.65 -23.22
N LEU A 15 26.96 6.46 -22.92
CA LEU A 15 27.13 7.80 -23.45
C LEU A 15 28.42 7.87 -24.22
N ARG A 16 28.49 8.73 -25.26
CA ARG A 16 29.72 9.08 -25.94
C ARG A 16 30.07 10.55 -25.74
N LYS A 17 31.32 10.85 -25.56
CA LYS A 17 31.88 12.23 -25.48
C LYS A 17 32.90 12.43 -26.55
N PRO A 18 32.87 13.53 -27.34
CA PRO A 18 33.90 13.83 -28.32
C PRO A 18 35.19 14.20 -27.60
N LEU A 19 36.29 13.70 -28.11
CA LEU A 19 37.66 14.06 -27.70
C LEU A 19 38.25 15.10 -28.64
N ALA A 20 39.23 15.88 -28.20
CA ALA A 20 39.93 16.85 -29.00
C ALA A 20 40.60 16.23 -30.25
N SER A 21 40.88 14.93 -30.22
CA SER A 21 41.40 14.13 -31.34
C SER A 21 40.38 13.78 -32.43
N GLY A 22 39.15 14.22 -32.33
CA GLY A 22 38.04 13.85 -33.24
C GLY A 22 37.47 12.45 -33.01
N ARG A 23 38.00 11.67 -32.06
CA ARG A 23 37.46 10.37 -31.63
C ARG A 23 36.42 10.55 -30.57
N TYR A 24 35.72 9.45 -30.19
CA TYR A 24 34.78 9.42 -29.09
C TYR A 24 35.29 8.55 -27.94
N ALA A 25 35.11 9.00 -26.71
CA ALA A 25 35.20 8.17 -25.52
C ALA A 25 33.81 7.73 -25.09
N TYR A 26 33.70 6.48 -24.67
CA TYR A 26 32.43 5.85 -24.24
C TYR A 26 32.44 5.69 -22.72
N PHE A 27 31.27 5.87 -22.13
CA PHE A 27 31.06 5.80 -20.70
C PHE A 27 29.74 5.09 -20.41
N PHE A 28 29.75 4.18 -19.47
CA PHE A 28 28.52 3.65 -18.87
C PHE A 28 28.16 4.54 -17.68
N ASN A 29 26.89 5.02 -17.65
CA ASN A 29 26.46 5.96 -16.63
C ASN A 29 25.04 5.56 -16.18
N PRO A 30 24.89 4.75 -15.11
CA PRO A 30 23.61 4.39 -14.56
C PRO A 30 22.76 5.63 -14.24
N PRO A 31 21.41 5.52 -14.27
CA PRO A 31 20.53 6.64 -13.99
C PRO A 31 20.72 7.18 -12.56
N MET A 32 20.42 8.46 -12.36
CA MET A 32 20.65 9.16 -11.08
C MET A 32 20.02 8.45 -9.88
N TRP A 33 18.83 7.88 -10.05
CA TRP A 33 18.16 7.14 -8.98
C TRP A 33 18.89 5.88 -8.53
N ALA A 34 19.76 5.32 -9.37
CA ALA A 34 20.57 4.16 -9.05
C ALA A 34 21.91 4.53 -8.39
N LYS A 35 22.37 5.79 -8.52
CA LYS A 35 23.67 6.23 -7.99
C LYS A 35 23.72 6.32 -6.47
N GLY A 36 22.59 6.56 -5.82
CA GLY A 36 22.45 6.63 -4.36
C GLY A 36 21.98 5.33 -3.69
N ALA A 37 21.70 4.29 -4.49
CA ALA A 37 21.29 2.98 -4.00
C ALA A 37 22.48 2.02 -3.96
N ASP A 38 22.33 0.86 -3.30
CA ASP A 38 23.33 -0.23 -3.27
C ASP A 38 23.48 -0.92 -4.65
N CYS A 39 23.53 -0.12 -5.72
CA CYS A 39 23.71 -0.62 -7.07
C CYS A 39 25.15 -1.10 -7.25
N PRO A 40 25.38 -2.37 -7.63
CA PRO A 40 26.71 -2.93 -7.82
C PRO A 40 27.41 -2.35 -9.04
N VAL A 41 26.64 -1.78 -9.99
CA VAL A 41 27.20 -1.19 -11.22
C VAL A 41 27.40 0.29 -11.01
N LYS A 42 28.66 0.71 -11.01
CA LYS A 42 29.08 2.12 -10.88
C LYS A 42 29.32 2.73 -12.27
N PRO A 43 29.32 4.08 -12.40
CA PRO A 43 29.80 4.73 -13.62
C PRO A 43 31.19 4.23 -14.01
N GLU A 44 31.34 3.80 -15.27
CA GLU A 44 32.59 3.20 -15.76
C GLU A 44 33.00 3.83 -17.10
N ALA A 45 34.28 4.13 -17.26
CA ALA A 45 34.84 4.55 -18.54
C ALA A 45 35.13 3.32 -19.41
N LEU A 46 34.52 3.26 -20.61
CA LEU A 46 34.58 2.10 -21.51
C LEU A 46 35.67 2.23 -22.60
N GLY A 47 36.49 3.30 -22.54
CA GLY A 47 37.53 3.53 -23.52
C GLY A 47 37.07 4.24 -24.79
N THR A 48 37.85 4.10 -25.87
CA THR A 48 37.61 4.80 -27.16
C THR A 48 37.24 3.85 -28.28
N ASP A 49 37.27 2.54 -28.06
CA ASP A 49 36.86 1.52 -29.02
C ASP A 49 35.34 1.27 -28.88
N TYR A 50 34.60 1.41 -29.99
CA TYR A 50 33.16 1.26 -29.99
C TYR A 50 32.70 -0.17 -29.70
N GLU A 51 33.31 -1.16 -30.37
CA GLU A 51 32.91 -2.55 -30.23
C GLU A 51 33.19 -3.11 -28.82
N ALA A 52 34.36 -2.77 -28.30
CA ALA A 52 34.74 -3.13 -26.94
C ALA A 52 33.82 -2.47 -25.91
N ALA A 53 33.47 -1.19 -26.11
CA ALA A 53 32.52 -0.47 -25.24
C ALA A 53 31.13 -1.06 -25.28
N VAL A 54 30.60 -1.39 -26.47
CA VAL A 54 29.30 -2.03 -26.64
C VAL A 54 29.29 -3.42 -26.00
N ARG A 55 30.28 -4.25 -26.26
CA ARG A 55 30.44 -5.58 -25.69
C ARG A 55 30.49 -5.54 -24.16
N ARG A 56 31.27 -4.64 -23.59
CA ARG A 56 31.38 -4.46 -22.13
C ARG A 56 30.04 -4.04 -21.53
N ALA A 57 29.36 -3.10 -22.16
CA ALA A 57 28.05 -2.62 -21.70
C ALA A 57 27.00 -3.72 -21.78
N GLU A 58 26.82 -4.42 -22.91
CA GLU A 58 25.76 -5.40 -23.15
C GLU A 58 26.00 -6.73 -22.45
N GLN A 59 27.23 -7.22 -22.42
CA GLN A 59 27.53 -8.55 -21.87
C GLN A 59 27.82 -8.55 -20.37
N THR A 60 28.16 -7.40 -19.78
CA THR A 60 28.52 -7.34 -18.37
C THR A 60 27.71 -6.33 -17.56
N LEU A 61 27.72 -5.06 -17.98
CA LEU A 61 27.17 -3.98 -17.13
C LEU A 61 25.65 -3.92 -17.15
N LEU A 62 25.03 -4.08 -18.32
CA LEU A 62 23.56 -4.11 -18.43
C LEU A 62 22.95 -5.35 -17.78
N PRO A 63 23.46 -6.57 -17.97
CA PRO A 63 22.93 -7.73 -17.26
C PRO A 63 23.06 -7.60 -15.74
N ALA A 64 24.20 -7.12 -15.24
CA ALA A 64 24.41 -6.88 -13.82
C ALA A 64 23.47 -5.77 -13.27
N PHE A 65 23.27 -4.71 -14.04
CA PHE A 65 22.35 -3.62 -13.69
C PHE A 65 20.90 -4.07 -13.71
N ASP A 66 20.48 -4.80 -14.75
CA ASP A 66 19.10 -5.29 -14.89
C ASP A 66 18.80 -6.36 -13.84
N SER A 67 19.73 -7.27 -13.54
CA SER A 67 19.62 -8.23 -12.46
C SER A 67 19.44 -7.53 -11.10
N TRP A 68 20.24 -6.53 -10.80
CA TRP A 68 20.08 -5.72 -9.61
C TRP A 68 18.72 -4.96 -9.60
N ARG A 69 18.33 -4.35 -10.72
CA ARG A 69 17.08 -3.59 -10.84
C ARG A 69 15.83 -4.43 -10.71
N THR A 70 15.86 -5.64 -11.23
CA THR A 70 14.72 -6.58 -11.17
C THR A 70 14.65 -7.34 -9.85
N GLY A 71 15.60 -7.12 -8.95
CA GLY A 71 15.67 -7.85 -7.69
C GLY A 71 16.14 -9.30 -7.86
N GLY A 72 16.87 -9.59 -8.97
CA GLY A 72 17.49 -10.89 -9.20
C GLY A 72 16.53 -12.06 -9.07
N GLY A 73 15.49 -12.11 -9.89
CA GLY A 73 14.65 -13.30 -9.99
C GLY A 73 15.30 -14.34 -10.89
N SER A 74 16.05 -15.25 -10.39
CA SER A 74 16.15 -16.70 -10.65
C SER A 74 17.39 -17.27 -9.96
N ASP A 75 17.23 -18.33 -9.20
CA ASP A 75 18.17 -19.41 -8.78
C ASP A 75 19.67 -19.12 -8.52
N MET A 76 20.06 -17.87 -8.32
CA MET A 76 21.42 -17.52 -7.92
C MET A 76 21.43 -16.96 -6.51
N VAL A 77 21.84 -17.79 -5.55
CA VAL A 77 22.43 -17.27 -4.30
C VAL A 77 23.47 -16.24 -4.70
N PRO A 78 23.40 -14.98 -4.22
CA PRO A 78 24.38 -13.95 -4.57
C PRO A 78 25.79 -14.49 -4.36
N ILE A 79 26.65 -14.36 -5.38
CA ILE A 79 28.04 -14.80 -5.29
C ILE A 79 28.67 -14.12 -4.07
N GLY A 80 29.02 -14.92 -3.03
CA GLY A 80 29.59 -14.42 -1.77
C GLY A 80 28.70 -14.57 -0.54
N VAL A 81 27.45 -15.00 -0.65
CA VAL A 81 26.61 -15.24 0.54
C VAL A 81 26.95 -16.61 1.14
N ARG A 82 27.53 -16.61 2.34
CA ARG A 82 27.91 -17.84 3.04
C ARG A 82 26.67 -18.60 3.54
N ALA A 83 26.57 -19.88 3.21
CA ALA A 83 25.48 -20.73 3.69
C ALA A 83 25.40 -20.74 5.23
N GLY A 84 24.17 -20.81 5.77
CA GLY A 84 23.93 -20.78 7.20
C GLY A 84 23.98 -19.40 7.86
N THR A 85 24.17 -18.30 7.07
CA THR A 85 24.06 -16.92 7.57
C THR A 85 22.65 -16.36 7.42
N PHE A 86 22.35 -15.22 8.06
CA PHE A 86 21.06 -14.57 7.94
C PHE A 86 20.81 -14.04 6.50
N ASP A 87 21.83 -13.49 5.81
CA ASP A 87 21.70 -13.10 4.40
C ASP A 87 21.33 -14.30 3.51
N TRP A 88 21.93 -15.47 3.79
CA TRP A 88 21.58 -16.71 3.10
C TRP A 88 20.14 -17.15 3.40
N LEU A 89 19.69 -17.08 4.64
CA LEU A 89 18.29 -17.38 5.00
C LEU A 89 17.30 -16.50 4.24
N VAL A 90 17.62 -15.20 4.12
CA VAL A 90 16.81 -14.26 3.33
C VAL A 90 16.79 -14.65 1.85
N SER A 91 17.89 -15.09 1.28
CA SER A 91 17.96 -15.54 -0.11
C SER A 91 17.13 -16.80 -0.33
N VAL A 92 17.23 -17.80 0.56
CA VAL A 92 16.39 -19.02 0.52
C VAL A 92 14.90 -18.67 0.59
N PHE A 93 14.50 -17.75 1.46
CA PHE A 93 13.11 -17.34 1.55
C PHE A 93 12.62 -16.67 0.27
N LYS A 94 13.44 -15.78 -0.34
CA LYS A 94 13.07 -15.06 -1.56
C LYS A 94 13.01 -15.95 -2.80
N SER A 95 13.77 -17.03 -2.86
CA SER A 95 13.73 -18.02 -3.95
C SER A 95 12.64 -19.09 -3.75
N HIS A 96 11.99 -19.13 -2.59
CA HIS A 96 10.96 -20.12 -2.31
C HIS A 96 9.59 -19.67 -2.83
N ARG A 97 8.75 -20.60 -3.34
CA ARG A 97 7.38 -20.31 -3.84
C ARG A 97 6.53 -19.50 -2.85
N ALA A 98 6.72 -19.70 -1.56
CA ALA A 98 6.02 -18.94 -0.52
C ALA A 98 6.28 -17.42 -0.57
N TRP A 99 7.35 -16.98 -1.24
CA TRP A 99 7.61 -15.57 -1.54
C TRP A 99 6.76 -15.07 -2.70
N GLU A 100 6.59 -15.86 -3.75
CA GLU A 100 5.79 -15.52 -4.92
C GLU A 100 4.30 -15.41 -4.59
N GLU A 101 3.83 -16.21 -3.61
CA GLU A 101 2.46 -16.17 -3.11
C GLU A 101 2.13 -14.90 -2.30
N ILE A 102 3.13 -14.11 -1.90
CA ILE A 102 2.94 -12.87 -1.16
C ILE A 102 2.62 -11.72 -2.14
N ASP A 103 1.60 -10.93 -1.82
CA ASP A 103 1.30 -9.73 -2.62
C ASP A 103 2.48 -8.74 -2.64
N ARG A 104 2.65 -8.04 -3.77
CA ARG A 104 3.81 -7.13 -4.01
C ARG A 104 3.99 -6.04 -2.95
N LYS A 105 2.92 -5.58 -2.32
CA LYS A 105 2.98 -4.55 -1.28
C LYS A 105 3.58 -5.14 0.02
N THR A 106 3.16 -6.35 0.37
CA THR A 106 3.71 -7.11 1.50
C THR A 106 5.14 -7.56 1.22
N GLN A 107 5.46 -8.00 -0.02
CA GLN A 107 6.84 -8.32 -0.41
C GLN A 107 7.78 -7.14 -0.16
N ARG A 108 7.43 -5.93 -0.61
CA ARG A 108 8.23 -4.72 -0.37
C ARG A 108 8.42 -4.43 1.12
N LEU A 109 7.36 -4.57 1.90
CA LEU A 109 7.44 -4.36 3.36
C LEU A 109 8.38 -5.38 4.01
N TYR A 110 8.31 -6.64 3.59
CA TYR A 110 9.20 -7.70 4.07
C TYR A 110 10.63 -7.47 3.62
N GLU A 111 10.86 -7.09 2.36
CA GLU A 111 12.20 -6.72 1.87
C GLU A 111 12.84 -5.62 2.68
N GLN A 112 12.10 -4.53 2.92
CA GLN A 112 12.56 -3.42 3.74
C GLN A 112 12.89 -3.88 5.17
N GLY A 113 12.02 -4.68 5.78
CA GLY A 113 12.22 -5.21 7.12
C GLY A 113 13.41 -6.15 7.22
N LEU A 114 13.53 -7.12 6.30
CA LEU A 114 14.65 -8.07 6.25
C LEU A 114 15.98 -7.37 5.97
N SER A 115 16.01 -6.43 5.02
CA SER A 115 17.21 -5.64 4.71
C SER A 115 17.63 -4.78 5.90
N LEU A 116 16.70 -4.18 6.63
CA LEU A 116 17.02 -3.40 7.81
C LEU A 116 17.65 -4.25 8.90
N VAL A 117 17.13 -5.47 9.14
CA VAL A 117 17.72 -6.41 10.09
C VAL A 117 19.08 -6.89 9.62
N ALA A 118 19.22 -7.30 8.34
CA ALA A 118 20.47 -7.78 7.80
C ALA A 118 21.60 -6.72 7.81
N ASN A 119 21.26 -5.46 7.55
CA ASN A 119 22.20 -4.35 7.53
C ASN A 119 22.48 -3.74 8.91
N HIS A 120 21.81 -4.19 9.96
CA HIS A 120 22.09 -3.72 11.32
C HIS A 120 23.51 -4.09 11.71
N VAL A 121 24.30 -3.08 12.13
CA VAL A 121 25.68 -3.25 12.56
C VAL A 121 25.73 -3.54 14.05
N LEU A 122 26.41 -4.60 14.44
CA LEU A 122 26.63 -5.02 15.82
C LEU A 122 27.77 -4.23 16.48
N LYS A 123 27.96 -4.40 17.78
CA LYS A 123 29.03 -3.70 18.54
C LYS A 123 30.45 -4.05 18.05
N ASP A 124 30.62 -5.24 17.50
CA ASP A 124 31.89 -5.73 16.93
C ASP A 124 32.12 -5.25 15.49
N GLY A 125 31.24 -4.41 14.95
CA GLY A 125 31.29 -3.91 13.58
C GLY A 125 30.73 -4.87 12.53
N ALA A 126 30.40 -6.10 12.88
CA ALA A 126 29.82 -7.06 11.94
C ALA A 126 28.35 -6.74 11.63
N ARG A 127 27.90 -7.07 10.40
CA ARG A 127 26.47 -6.99 10.05
C ARG A 127 25.75 -8.23 10.54
N VAL A 128 24.48 -8.04 10.97
CA VAL A 128 23.59 -9.17 11.32
C VAL A 128 23.44 -10.14 10.17
N GLY A 129 23.44 -9.66 8.92
CA GLY A 129 23.36 -10.47 7.71
C GLY A 129 24.46 -11.52 7.59
N SER A 130 25.68 -11.22 8.03
CA SER A 130 26.81 -12.14 8.00
C SER A 130 26.88 -13.10 9.17
N LYS A 131 26.00 -12.94 10.19
CA LYS A 131 26.02 -13.78 11.40
C LYS A 131 25.44 -15.17 11.12
N GLN A 132 26.05 -16.20 11.71
CA GLN A 132 25.57 -17.57 11.59
C GLN A 132 24.21 -17.75 12.27
N LEU A 133 23.30 -18.51 11.65
CA LEU A 133 21.97 -18.76 12.19
C LEU A 133 21.98 -19.48 13.53
N ALA A 134 23.00 -20.31 13.76
CA ALA A 134 23.22 -20.99 15.04
C ALA A 134 23.38 -20.02 16.22
N ASP A 135 23.87 -18.81 15.95
CA ASP A 135 24.09 -17.79 16.97
C ASP A 135 22.83 -16.95 17.28
N PHE A 136 21.75 -17.15 16.57
CA PHE A 136 20.50 -16.41 16.78
C PHE A 136 19.74 -16.98 17.96
N THR A 137 19.84 -16.31 19.09
CA THR A 137 19.04 -16.60 20.29
C THR A 137 17.78 -15.73 20.33
N LYS A 138 16.81 -16.09 21.19
CA LYS A 138 15.63 -15.24 21.46
C LYS A 138 16.05 -13.87 21.99
N GLY A 139 17.02 -13.82 22.91
CA GLY A 139 17.54 -12.55 23.45
C GLY A 139 18.20 -11.68 22.39
N PHE A 140 18.88 -12.29 21.39
CA PHE A 140 19.45 -11.56 20.26
C PHE A 140 18.34 -10.97 19.38
N ALA A 141 17.28 -11.72 19.08
CA ALA A 141 16.12 -11.21 18.33
C ALA A 141 15.42 -10.05 19.06
N ASP A 142 15.25 -10.15 20.38
CA ASP A 142 14.66 -9.10 21.21
C ASP A 142 15.55 -7.85 21.24
N ALA A 143 16.88 -8.00 21.30
CA ALA A 143 17.82 -6.88 21.25
C ALA A 143 17.76 -6.14 19.90
N ILE A 144 17.69 -6.86 18.78
CA ILE A 144 17.47 -6.26 17.45
C ILE A 144 16.14 -5.52 17.42
N TYR A 145 15.07 -6.14 17.89
CA TYR A 145 13.75 -5.50 17.93
C TYR A 145 13.78 -4.18 18.71
N ALA A 146 14.40 -4.15 19.89
CA ALA A 146 14.52 -2.95 20.70
C ALA A 146 15.25 -1.81 19.97
N LYS A 147 16.30 -2.12 19.21
CA LYS A 147 17.03 -1.16 18.37
C LYS A 147 16.21 -0.64 17.20
N LEU A 148 15.41 -1.50 16.56
CA LEU A 148 14.56 -1.10 15.45
C LEU A 148 13.32 -0.33 15.92
N LEU A 149 12.87 -0.56 17.15
CA LEU A 149 11.68 0.06 17.71
C LEU A 149 11.84 1.56 17.91
N VAL A 150 13.01 1.99 18.38
CA VAL A 150 13.33 3.40 18.66
C VAL A 150 14.54 3.82 17.84
N VAL A 151 14.37 4.85 17.03
CA VAL A 151 15.46 5.49 16.29
C VAL A 151 15.66 6.91 16.79
N GLU A 152 16.90 7.35 16.78
CA GLU A 152 17.26 8.74 17.03
C GLU A 152 17.29 9.46 15.67
N GLU A 153 16.47 10.49 15.53
CA GLU A 153 16.38 11.36 14.36
C GLU A 153 16.71 12.79 14.84
N THR A 154 17.18 13.61 13.94
CA THR A 154 17.41 15.04 14.21
C THR A 154 16.16 15.81 13.76
N ASP A 155 15.60 16.65 14.62
CA ASP A 155 14.49 17.53 14.26
C ASP A 155 14.95 18.68 13.34
N GLY A 156 13.98 19.51 12.91
CA GLY A 156 14.25 20.65 12.04
C GLY A 156 15.14 21.75 12.69
N GLU A 157 15.40 21.66 14.00
CA GLU A 157 16.26 22.56 14.77
C GLU A 157 17.62 21.94 15.12
N GLY A 158 17.91 20.72 14.62
CA GLY A 158 19.16 20.03 14.88
C GLY A 158 19.23 19.26 16.20
N LYS A 159 18.12 19.14 16.95
CA LYS A 159 18.06 18.43 18.23
C LYS A 159 17.78 16.94 18.03
N PRO A 160 18.45 16.03 18.76
CA PRO A 160 18.17 14.60 18.70
C PRO A 160 16.78 14.30 19.32
N VAL A 161 15.92 13.67 18.52
CA VAL A 161 14.59 13.25 18.96
C VAL A 161 14.45 11.74 18.79
N LYS A 162 13.96 11.06 19.84
CA LYS A 162 13.67 9.63 19.81
C LYS A 162 12.30 9.40 19.17
N ARG A 163 12.30 8.71 18.03
CA ARG A 163 11.07 8.36 17.32
C ARG A 163 10.79 6.86 17.39
N GLU A 164 9.60 6.50 17.87
CA GLU A 164 9.13 5.12 17.89
C GLU A 164 8.59 4.71 16.53
N ARG A 165 9.15 3.65 15.93
CA ARG A 165 8.75 3.06 14.63
C ARG A 165 8.09 1.69 14.80
N ARG A 166 7.20 1.55 15.78
CA ARG A 166 6.58 0.29 16.18
C ARG A 166 6.04 -0.55 15.02
N ARG A 167 5.21 0.04 14.13
CA ARG A 167 4.61 -0.71 13.02
C ARG A 167 5.66 -1.32 12.11
N PHE A 168 6.70 -0.58 11.83
CA PHE A 168 7.80 -1.01 10.99
C PHE A 168 8.65 -2.09 11.67
N ALA A 169 9.01 -1.90 12.93
CA ALA A 169 9.75 -2.89 13.71
C ALA A 169 8.97 -4.21 13.83
N ASN A 170 7.65 -4.14 14.11
CA ASN A 170 6.79 -5.32 14.17
C ASN A 170 6.72 -6.05 12.81
N ALA A 171 6.63 -5.30 11.71
CA ALA A 171 6.62 -5.87 10.36
C ALA A 171 7.95 -6.55 10.03
N ALA A 172 9.09 -5.96 10.41
CA ALA A 172 10.41 -6.56 10.23
C ALA A 172 10.53 -7.88 11.00
N MET A 173 10.12 -7.93 12.26
CA MET A 173 10.13 -9.18 13.05
C MET A 173 9.17 -10.23 12.47
N THR A 174 8.02 -9.81 11.95
CA THR A 174 7.08 -10.72 11.28
C THR A 174 7.70 -11.30 10.00
N ALA A 175 8.41 -10.49 9.22
CA ALA A 175 9.13 -10.95 8.04
C ALA A 175 10.26 -11.93 8.40
N CYS A 176 11.06 -11.64 9.42
CA CYS A 176 12.11 -12.53 9.92
C CYS A 176 11.54 -13.87 10.39
N ARG A 177 10.44 -13.85 11.17
CA ARG A 177 9.76 -15.07 11.62
C ARG A 177 9.30 -15.93 10.45
N ARG A 178 8.69 -15.32 9.42
CA ARG A 178 8.23 -16.06 8.25
C ARG A 178 9.39 -16.58 7.41
N ALA A 179 10.43 -15.77 7.20
CA ALA A 179 11.62 -16.18 6.47
C ALA A 179 12.31 -17.38 7.14
N TRP A 180 12.47 -17.34 8.48
CA TRP A 180 13.03 -18.45 9.23
C TRP A 180 12.20 -19.72 9.10
N PHE A 181 10.87 -19.62 9.25
CA PHE A 181 9.97 -20.76 9.14
C PHE A 181 10.06 -21.42 7.76
N VAL A 182 10.05 -20.64 6.68
CA VAL A 182 10.15 -21.15 5.32
C VAL A 182 11.51 -21.76 5.05
N ALA A 183 12.59 -21.06 5.42
CA ALA A 183 13.96 -21.54 5.20
C ALA A 183 14.26 -22.81 6.02
N GLN A 184 13.74 -22.93 7.24
CA GLN A 184 13.91 -24.12 8.08
C GLN A 184 13.26 -25.35 7.44
N ARG A 185 12.07 -25.19 6.84
CA ARG A 185 11.43 -26.29 6.10
C ARG A 185 12.13 -26.67 4.80
N ALA A 186 12.74 -25.70 4.12
CA ALA A 186 13.46 -25.92 2.86
C ALA A 186 14.87 -26.50 3.10
N GLU A 187 15.52 -26.11 4.20
CA GLU A 187 16.94 -26.37 4.49
C GLU A 187 17.13 -26.78 5.96
N GLU A 188 16.42 -27.83 6.39
CA GLU A 188 16.33 -28.29 7.79
C GLU A 188 17.69 -28.49 8.46
N ARG A 189 18.68 -29.00 7.71
CA ARG A 189 20.03 -29.26 8.25
C ARG A 189 20.86 -28.00 8.50
N LYS A 190 20.51 -26.86 7.87
CA LYS A 190 21.28 -25.61 7.93
C LYS A 190 20.61 -24.53 8.76
N VAL A 191 19.29 -24.63 8.99
CA VAL A 191 18.52 -23.66 9.76
C VAL A 191 18.10 -24.31 11.09
N PRO A 192 18.45 -23.71 12.23
CA PRO A 192 18.05 -24.25 13.52
C PRO A 192 16.53 -24.41 13.66
N ALA A 193 16.10 -25.51 14.28
CA ALA A 193 14.67 -25.83 14.46
C ALA A 193 13.94 -24.77 15.30
N VAL A 194 14.62 -24.15 16.26
CA VAL A 194 14.06 -23.09 17.10
C VAL A 194 14.12 -21.77 16.36
N ASN A 195 12.95 -21.21 16.04
CA ASN A 195 12.84 -19.88 15.44
C ASN A 195 12.95 -18.80 16.51
N PRO A 196 14.02 -18.00 16.55
CA PRO A 196 14.21 -16.98 17.58
C PRO A 196 13.20 -15.83 17.49
N PHE A 197 12.58 -15.63 16.33
CA PHE A 197 11.56 -14.61 16.09
C PHE A 197 10.13 -15.12 16.39
N ALA A 198 9.97 -16.37 16.84
CA ALA A 198 8.66 -16.91 17.19
C ALA A 198 8.21 -16.41 18.57
N LYS A 199 6.91 -16.12 18.69
CA LYS A 199 6.25 -15.72 19.95
C LYS A 199 6.93 -14.53 20.66
N MET A 200 7.56 -13.61 19.91
CA MET A 200 8.09 -12.37 20.47
C MET A 200 6.98 -11.53 21.09
N GLY A 201 7.22 -10.91 22.24
CA GLY A 201 6.36 -9.93 22.90
C GLY A 201 6.37 -8.58 22.17
N LEU A 202 5.92 -8.55 20.90
CA LEU A 202 5.94 -7.32 20.12
C LEU A 202 5.01 -6.27 20.73
N LYS A 203 5.48 -5.04 20.80
CA LYS A 203 4.73 -3.92 21.36
C LYS A 203 3.45 -3.65 20.55
N THR A 204 2.29 -3.77 21.18
CA THR A 204 0.99 -3.60 20.52
C THR A 204 0.49 -2.16 20.56
N ARG A 205 0.88 -1.38 21.59
CA ARG A 205 0.48 0.01 21.80
C ARG A 205 1.69 0.89 22.09
N SER A 206 1.64 2.16 21.67
CA SER A 206 2.62 3.15 22.10
C SER A 206 2.26 3.64 23.51
N VAL A 207 3.26 3.74 24.40
CA VAL A 207 3.06 4.27 25.75
C VAL A 207 2.70 5.75 25.64
N GLY A 208 1.71 6.21 26.40
CA GLY A 208 1.30 7.61 26.46
C GLY A 208 0.52 8.16 25.27
N ARG A 209 0.23 7.33 24.24
CA ARG A 209 -0.65 7.72 23.14
C ARG A 209 -1.96 6.93 23.20
N ALA A 210 -3.08 7.65 23.27
CA ALA A 210 -4.39 7.05 23.01
C ALA A 210 -4.39 6.36 21.62
N PRO A 211 -5.11 5.24 21.45
CA PRO A 211 -5.29 4.64 20.14
C PRO A 211 -5.81 5.72 19.18
N ARG A 212 -5.06 6.00 18.11
CA ARG A 212 -5.54 6.94 17.09
C ARG A 212 -6.64 6.23 16.33
N GLU A 213 -7.86 6.59 16.64
CA GLU A 213 -9.02 6.15 15.87
C GLU A 213 -9.06 6.89 14.54
N THR A 214 -9.56 6.23 13.49
CA THR A 214 -9.87 6.94 12.26
C THR A 214 -11.09 7.83 12.54
N PRO A 215 -10.99 9.14 12.30
CA PRO A 215 -12.10 10.04 12.55
C PRO A 215 -13.25 9.73 11.60
N THR A 216 -14.46 9.91 12.09
CA THR A 216 -15.71 9.71 11.36
C THR A 216 -16.15 11.04 10.78
N ALA A 217 -16.38 11.11 9.47
CA ALA A 217 -16.99 12.28 8.85
C ALA A 217 -18.51 12.31 9.14
N THR A 218 -19.08 13.50 9.19
CA THR A 218 -20.52 13.72 9.16
C THR A 218 -21.01 13.85 7.71
N TRP A 219 -22.33 13.72 7.48
CA TRP A 219 -22.92 13.95 6.17
C TRP A 219 -22.63 15.37 5.65
N LEU A 220 -22.75 16.37 6.52
CA LEU A 220 -22.42 17.74 6.15
C LEU A 220 -20.95 17.92 5.73
N GLU A 221 -20.03 17.25 6.39
CA GLU A 221 -18.61 17.26 6.01
C GLU A 221 -18.37 16.56 4.66
N LEU A 222 -19.11 15.49 4.36
CA LEU A 222 -19.10 14.85 3.05
C LEU A 222 -19.57 15.83 1.96
N GLU A 223 -20.75 16.43 2.12
CA GLU A 223 -21.31 17.38 1.16
C GLU A 223 -20.38 18.59 0.95
N THR A 224 -19.84 19.14 2.03
CA THR A 224 -18.88 20.26 1.96
C THR A 224 -17.62 19.86 1.19
N PHE A 225 -17.10 18.65 1.43
CA PHE A 225 -15.98 18.10 0.66
C PHE A 225 -16.33 17.96 -0.82
N ARG A 226 -17.49 17.39 -1.13
CA ARG A 226 -17.93 17.14 -2.51
C ARG A 226 -18.07 18.46 -3.28
N MET A 227 -18.75 19.45 -2.71
CA MET A 227 -18.88 20.78 -3.34
C MET A 227 -17.51 21.40 -3.62
N LYS A 228 -16.60 21.36 -2.65
CA LYS A 228 -15.26 21.91 -2.82
C LYS A 228 -14.42 21.12 -3.82
N ALA A 229 -14.56 19.82 -3.87
CA ALA A 229 -13.91 18.97 -4.87
C ALA A 229 -14.36 19.34 -6.29
N LEU A 230 -15.66 19.55 -6.50
CA LEU A 230 -16.22 20.00 -7.79
C LEU A 230 -15.66 21.38 -8.18
N GLU A 231 -15.68 22.33 -7.24
CA GLU A 231 -15.14 23.69 -7.45
C GLU A 231 -13.66 23.68 -7.85
N LEU A 232 -12.86 22.79 -7.25
CA LEU A 232 -11.44 22.64 -7.55
C LEU A 232 -11.15 21.76 -8.78
N GLY A 233 -12.16 21.30 -9.50
CA GLY A 233 -12.01 20.49 -10.72
C GLY A 233 -11.69 19.02 -10.46
N HIS A 234 -12.14 18.47 -9.32
CA HIS A 234 -11.97 17.09 -8.92
C HIS A 234 -13.30 16.32 -8.80
N PRO A 235 -14.16 16.26 -9.85
CA PRO A 235 -15.44 15.57 -9.80
C PRO A 235 -15.31 14.09 -9.49
N SER A 236 -14.22 13.45 -9.94
CA SER A 236 -14.00 12.03 -9.65
C SER A 236 -13.84 11.75 -8.15
N LEU A 237 -13.26 12.69 -7.37
CA LEU A 237 -13.14 12.58 -5.92
C LEU A 237 -14.45 12.85 -5.21
N ALA A 238 -15.28 13.75 -5.73
CA ALA A 238 -16.63 13.99 -5.20
C ALA A 238 -17.49 12.73 -5.29
N THR A 239 -17.55 12.12 -6.48
CA THR A 239 -18.27 10.84 -6.68
C THR A 239 -17.68 9.70 -5.85
N ALA A 240 -16.35 9.59 -5.79
CA ALA A 240 -15.70 8.56 -4.98
C ALA A 240 -16.02 8.68 -3.48
N ALA A 241 -16.11 9.90 -2.96
CA ALA A 241 -16.49 10.16 -1.56
C ALA A 241 -17.91 9.68 -1.27
N LEU A 242 -18.86 9.93 -2.20
CA LEU A 242 -20.23 9.45 -2.09
C LEU A 242 -20.30 7.90 -2.17
N ILE A 243 -19.55 7.26 -3.07
CA ILE A 243 -19.44 5.79 -3.11
C ILE A 243 -18.87 5.23 -1.79
N ALA A 244 -17.88 5.90 -1.22
CA ALA A 244 -17.28 5.47 0.04
C ALA A 244 -18.29 5.52 1.19
N TRP A 245 -19.21 6.48 1.18
CA TRP A 245 -20.29 6.64 2.14
C TRP A 245 -21.41 5.64 1.91
N GLU A 246 -22.05 5.67 0.75
CA GLU A 246 -23.24 4.89 0.43
C GLU A 246 -22.99 3.37 0.37
N TRP A 247 -21.93 2.98 -0.34
CA TRP A 247 -21.59 1.55 -0.51
C TRP A 247 -20.49 1.09 0.42
N LEU A 248 -20.06 1.90 1.36
CA LEU A 248 -19.07 1.58 2.38
C LEU A 248 -17.77 1.02 1.79
N GLN A 249 -17.28 1.61 0.67
CA GLN A 249 -16.11 1.08 -0.04
C GLN A 249 -14.78 1.66 0.46
N ARG A 250 -13.70 0.86 0.33
CA ARG A 250 -12.33 1.28 0.67
C ARG A 250 -11.68 2.00 -0.50
N GLU A 251 -10.74 2.92 -0.22
CA GLU A 251 -9.96 3.64 -1.23
C GLU A 251 -9.34 2.70 -2.28
N GLU A 252 -8.71 1.61 -1.83
CA GLU A 252 -8.03 0.65 -2.72
C GLU A 252 -8.99 -0.03 -3.69
N HIS A 253 -10.26 -0.24 -3.29
CA HIS A 253 -11.29 -0.76 -4.17
C HIS A 253 -11.74 0.31 -5.18
N LEU A 254 -12.12 1.50 -4.71
CA LEU A 254 -12.66 2.57 -5.53
C LEU A 254 -11.70 2.99 -6.64
N PHE A 255 -10.45 3.20 -6.30
CA PHE A 255 -9.46 3.75 -7.21
C PHE A 255 -8.60 2.71 -7.93
N GLY A 256 -8.70 1.43 -7.57
CA GLY A 256 -7.86 0.38 -8.13
C GLY A 256 -8.55 -0.87 -8.64
N ALA A 257 -9.84 -1.05 -8.34
CA ALA A 257 -10.56 -2.28 -8.71
C ALA A 257 -12.00 -2.06 -9.16
N PHE A 258 -12.59 -0.88 -8.97
CA PHE A 258 -13.94 -0.58 -9.42
C PHE A 258 -13.92 -0.19 -10.90
N GLU A 259 -14.35 -1.11 -11.76
CA GLU A 259 -14.37 -0.95 -13.21
C GLU A 259 -15.76 -0.55 -13.73
N ALA A 260 -15.81 0.05 -14.92
CA ALA A 260 -17.05 0.40 -15.60
C ALA A 260 -17.96 -0.82 -15.84
N ALA A 261 -17.37 -2.00 -16.05
CA ALA A 261 -18.10 -3.26 -16.20
C ALA A 261 -18.81 -3.71 -14.90
N HIS A 262 -18.40 -3.19 -13.73
CA HIS A 262 -19.01 -3.56 -12.45
C HIS A 262 -20.28 -2.79 -12.13
N TYR A 263 -20.49 -1.64 -12.73
CA TYR A 263 -21.71 -0.85 -12.55
C TYR A 263 -22.69 -1.17 -13.67
N ARG A 264 -23.92 -1.59 -13.32
CA ARG A 264 -24.94 -2.04 -14.27
C ARG A 264 -24.38 -3.05 -15.30
N PRO A 265 -23.84 -4.20 -14.87
CA PRO A 265 -23.34 -5.21 -15.78
C PRO A 265 -24.49 -5.83 -16.57
N LYS A 266 -24.21 -6.34 -17.79
CA LYS A 266 -25.23 -6.87 -18.69
C LYS A 266 -26.07 -7.97 -18.08
N GLU A 267 -25.46 -8.84 -17.28
CA GLU A 267 -26.11 -9.95 -16.60
C GLU A 267 -27.01 -9.54 -15.43
N ARG A 268 -26.76 -8.36 -14.84
CA ARG A 268 -27.53 -7.79 -13.73
C ARG A 268 -27.61 -6.27 -13.81
N PRO A 269 -28.40 -5.69 -14.75
CA PRO A 269 -28.39 -4.26 -15.06
C PRO A 269 -28.89 -3.36 -13.90
N ASN A 270 -29.62 -3.93 -12.94
CA ASN A 270 -30.11 -3.23 -11.76
C ASN A 270 -29.23 -3.45 -10.52
N SER A 271 -27.95 -3.73 -10.73
CA SER A 271 -27.01 -4.00 -9.64
C SER A 271 -25.64 -3.38 -9.89
N VAL A 272 -24.87 -3.24 -8.83
CA VAL A 272 -23.43 -3.00 -8.90
C VAL A 272 -22.70 -4.19 -8.28
N ARG A 273 -21.70 -4.68 -9.01
CA ARG A 273 -20.79 -5.74 -8.59
C ARG A 273 -19.60 -5.14 -7.86
N ILE A 274 -19.38 -5.55 -6.63
CA ILE A 274 -18.25 -5.11 -5.82
C ILE A 274 -17.36 -6.30 -5.53
N VAL A 275 -16.15 -6.31 -6.08
CA VAL A 275 -15.16 -7.38 -5.90
C VAL A 275 -14.11 -6.94 -4.91
N HIS A 276 -13.86 -7.74 -3.87
CA HIS A 276 -12.82 -7.43 -2.89
C HIS A 276 -11.44 -7.76 -3.48
N PRO A 277 -10.54 -6.78 -3.72
CA PRO A 277 -9.30 -7.01 -4.48
C PRO A 277 -8.33 -8.00 -3.84
N LYS A 278 -8.42 -8.22 -2.53
CA LYS A 278 -7.53 -9.13 -1.79
C LYS A 278 -8.06 -10.55 -1.66
N THR A 279 -9.39 -10.75 -1.61
CA THR A 279 -9.99 -12.06 -1.32
C THR A 279 -10.82 -12.60 -2.48
N GLY A 280 -11.06 -11.79 -3.51
CA GLY A 280 -11.94 -12.14 -4.62
C GLY A 280 -13.42 -12.25 -4.24
N GLU A 281 -13.80 -11.98 -2.99
CA GLU A 281 -15.20 -12.03 -2.55
C GLU A 281 -16.03 -10.98 -3.27
N GLU A 282 -17.18 -11.40 -3.76
CA GLU A 282 -18.12 -10.55 -4.47
C GLU A 282 -19.31 -10.16 -3.61
N ALA A 283 -19.80 -8.96 -3.79
CA ALA A 283 -21.09 -8.50 -3.30
C ALA A 283 -21.85 -7.82 -4.42
N TRP A 284 -23.14 -8.05 -4.47
CA TRP A 284 -24.03 -7.44 -5.43
C TRP A 284 -24.98 -6.50 -4.69
N TRP A 285 -24.80 -5.21 -4.89
CA TRP A 285 -25.70 -4.22 -4.33
C TRP A 285 -26.81 -3.95 -5.31
N PRO A 286 -28.11 -4.04 -4.89
CA PRO A 286 -29.21 -3.61 -5.72
C PRO A 286 -29.17 -2.08 -5.89
N LEU A 287 -29.57 -1.61 -7.05
CA LEU A 287 -29.70 -0.18 -7.37
C LEU A 287 -31.15 0.29 -7.24
N HIS A 288 -32.08 -0.64 -7.19
CA HIS A 288 -33.51 -0.39 -7.03
C HIS A 288 -34.08 -1.27 -5.90
N ASP A 289 -35.09 -0.78 -5.27
CA ASP A 289 -35.88 -1.57 -4.34
C ASP A 289 -36.89 -2.51 -5.07
N GLU A 290 -37.72 -3.22 -4.33
CA GLU A 290 -38.71 -4.15 -4.88
C GLU A 290 -39.84 -3.45 -5.68
N ARG A 291 -40.03 -2.14 -5.51
CA ARG A 291 -40.98 -1.30 -6.23
C ARG A 291 -40.38 -0.64 -7.46
N GLY A 292 -39.09 -0.82 -7.69
CA GLY A 292 -38.33 -0.18 -8.79
C GLY A 292 -37.81 1.23 -8.48
N GLU A 293 -37.97 1.71 -7.23
CA GLU A 293 -37.45 3.01 -6.81
C GLU A 293 -35.93 2.98 -6.66
N LEU A 294 -35.28 4.09 -7.03
CA LEU A 294 -33.82 4.22 -6.95
C LEU A 294 -33.36 4.24 -5.50
N LEU A 295 -32.46 3.32 -5.13
CA LEU A 295 -31.87 3.30 -3.78
C LEU A 295 -30.78 4.38 -3.59
N PHE A 296 -30.13 4.83 -4.66
CA PHE A 296 -29.02 5.79 -4.63
C PHE A 296 -29.15 6.80 -5.76
N PRO A 297 -30.22 7.63 -5.84
CA PRO A 297 -30.54 8.42 -7.02
C PRO A 297 -29.43 9.37 -7.44
N GLU A 298 -28.84 10.10 -6.50
CA GLU A 298 -27.75 11.05 -6.77
C GLU A 298 -26.48 10.34 -7.26
N LEU A 299 -26.05 9.31 -6.52
CA LEU A 299 -24.87 8.51 -6.89
C LEU A 299 -25.03 7.84 -8.25
N MET A 300 -26.23 7.31 -8.53
CA MET A 300 -26.55 6.64 -9.80
C MET A 300 -26.48 7.63 -10.97
N ALA A 301 -27.01 8.85 -10.81
CA ALA A 301 -26.95 9.89 -11.83
C ALA A 301 -25.49 10.25 -12.17
N GLU A 302 -24.62 10.41 -11.16
CA GLU A 302 -23.20 10.68 -11.37
C GLU A 302 -22.50 9.51 -12.08
N LEU A 303 -22.77 8.27 -11.65
CA LEU A 303 -22.16 7.07 -12.23
C LEU A 303 -22.65 6.80 -13.67
N ASP A 304 -23.91 7.04 -13.97
CA ASP A 304 -24.45 6.95 -15.33
C ASP A 304 -23.74 7.96 -16.25
N ALA A 305 -23.53 9.19 -15.79
CA ALA A 305 -22.78 10.21 -16.52
C ALA A 305 -21.30 9.83 -16.75
N ILE A 306 -20.66 9.15 -15.78
CA ILE A 306 -19.29 8.66 -15.92
C ILE A 306 -19.25 7.47 -16.87
N LYS A 307 -20.17 6.50 -16.73
CA LYS A 307 -20.23 5.28 -17.53
C LYS A 307 -20.47 5.59 -19.02
N SER A 308 -21.30 6.57 -19.34
CA SER A 308 -21.56 6.98 -20.73
C SER A 308 -20.28 7.40 -21.48
N ARG A 309 -19.23 7.81 -20.76
CA ARG A 309 -17.93 8.25 -21.28
C ARG A 309 -16.80 7.26 -21.02
N THR A 310 -17.06 6.16 -20.27
CA THR A 310 -16.05 5.17 -19.85
C THR A 310 -16.43 3.79 -20.40
N LEU A 311 -15.91 3.43 -21.55
CA LEU A 311 -16.23 2.15 -22.19
C LEU A 311 -15.60 0.94 -21.49
N SER A 312 -14.42 1.10 -20.87
CA SER A 312 -13.71 0.01 -20.21
C SER A 312 -12.72 0.52 -19.15
N GLY A 313 -12.27 -0.38 -18.28
CA GLY A 313 -11.30 -0.11 -17.22
C GLY A 313 -11.93 0.60 -16.02
N LEU A 314 -11.09 1.27 -15.22
CA LEU A 314 -11.52 1.88 -13.96
C LEU A 314 -12.62 2.91 -14.16
N MET A 315 -13.67 2.81 -13.32
CA MET A 315 -14.80 3.74 -13.29
C MET A 315 -14.36 5.12 -12.75
N ILE A 316 -13.59 5.13 -11.69
CA ILE A 316 -13.09 6.35 -11.04
C ILE A 316 -11.64 6.59 -11.44
N ARG A 317 -11.43 7.52 -12.34
CA ARG A 317 -10.11 7.93 -12.83
C ARG A 317 -9.76 9.33 -12.34
N CYS A 318 -8.47 9.64 -12.31
CA CYS A 318 -7.99 10.97 -11.98
C CYS A 318 -8.51 11.99 -13.00
N ASP A 319 -8.93 13.15 -12.54
CA ASP A 319 -9.39 14.26 -13.38
C ASP A 319 -8.25 14.87 -14.22
N ARG A 320 -7.00 14.57 -13.82
CA ARG A 320 -5.81 14.94 -14.58
C ARG A 320 -5.55 13.94 -15.72
N LYS A 321 -5.32 14.48 -16.89
CA LYS A 321 -4.98 13.71 -18.09
C LYS A 321 -3.46 13.56 -18.27
N ASP A 322 -3.05 12.43 -18.84
CA ASP A 322 -1.70 12.30 -19.36
C ASP A 322 -1.44 13.34 -20.45
N ARG A 323 -0.32 14.05 -20.38
CA ARG A 323 0.00 15.13 -21.32
C ARG A 323 0.24 14.64 -22.74
N LYS A 324 0.69 13.38 -22.92
CA LYS A 324 0.99 12.80 -24.23
C LYS A 324 -0.18 12.03 -24.80
N ALA A 325 -0.81 11.20 -23.97
CA ALA A 325 -1.90 10.32 -24.41
C ALA A 325 -3.28 10.98 -24.34
N GLY A 326 -3.44 12.12 -23.62
CA GLY A 326 -4.73 12.80 -23.49
C GLY A 326 -5.77 12.04 -22.66
N VAL A 327 -5.42 10.88 -22.11
CA VAL A 327 -6.34 10.02 -21.33
C VAL A 327 -6.23 10.29 -19.85
N PRO A 328 -7.34 10.11 -19.08
CA PRO A 328 -7.30 10.23 -17.62
C PRO A 328 -6.34 9.22 -16.98
N LEU A 329 -5.50 9.69 -16.08
CA LEU A 329 -4.57 8.85 -15.30
C LEU A 329 -5.34 8.06 -14.23
N PRO A 330 -4.83 6.91 -13.77
CA PRO A 330 -5.35 6.27 -12.57
C PRO A 330 -4.94 7.08 -11.32
N TRP A 331 -5.79 7.09 -10.29
CA TRP A 331 -5.45 7.66 -8.99
C TRP A 331 -4.37 6.85 -8.25
N ILE A 332 -4.36 5.52 -8.46
CA ILE A 332 -3.34 4.62 -7.91
C ILE A 332 -2.23 4.47 -8.94
N THR A 333 -0.99 4.71 -8.54
CA THR A 333 0.16 4.49 -9.42
C THR A 333 0.33 2.99 -9.73
N ALA A 334 1.03 2.66 -10.83
CA ALA A 334 1.36 1.27 -11.20
C ALA A 334 2.09 0.49 -10.06
N LYS A 335 2.74 1.21 -9.15
CA LYS A 335 3.37 0.65 -7.95
C LYS A 335 2.42 0.56 -6.73
N GLY A 336 1.14 0.88 -6.89
CA GLY A 336 0.14 0.88 -5.81
C GLY A 336 0.24 2.07 -4.86
N GLY A 337 0.92 3.16 -5.25
CA GLY A 337 1.06 4.37 -4.45
C GLY A 337 -0.21 5.23 -4.51
N LEU A 338 -0.58 5.83 -3.36
CA LEU A 338 -1.73 6.71 -3.17
C LEU A 338 -1.31 8.14 -2.79
N ASP A 339 -0.05 8.50 -2.97
CA ASP A 339 0.48 9.75 -2.43
C ASP A 339 -0.15 10.98 -3.09
N TYR A 340 -0.36 10.96 -4.42
CA TYR A 340 -1.02 12.03 -5.13
C TYR A 340 -2.50 12.16 -4.71
N LEU A 341 -3.23 11.04 -4.63
CA LEU A 341 -4.61 11.01 -4.13
C LEU A 341 -4.69 11.67 -2.74
N ARG A 342 -3.85 11.24 -1.82
CA ARG A 342 -3.85 11.76 -0.44
C ARG A 342 -3.48 13.23 -0.34
N ALA A 343 -2.54 13.68 -1.16
CA ALA A 343 -2.17 15.10 -1.24
C ALA A 343 -3.34 15.94 -1.73
N THR A 344 -4.00 15.55 -2.82
CA THR A 344 -5.17 16.24 -3.39
C THR A 344 -6.35 16.24 -2.42
N VAL A 345 -6.67 15.09 -1.81
CA VAL A 345 -7.73 15.01 -0.79
C VAL A 345 -7.45 15.97 0.38
N LYS A 346 -6.20 16.04 0.85
CA LYS A 346 -5.82 16.95 1.94
C LYS A 346 -5.92 18.43 1.53
N GLU A 347 -5.64 18.75 0.28
CA GLU A 347 -5.82 20.09 -0.27
C GLU A 347 -7.29 20.48 -0.29
N ILE A 348 -8.19 19.57 -0.74
CA ILE A 348 -9.63 19.81 -0.73
C ILE A 348 -10.15 20.01 0.69
N PHE A 349 -9.75 19.18 1.67
CA PHE A 349 -10.14 19.36 3.08
C PHE A 349 -9.74 20.74 3.62
N ARG A 350 -8.54 21.21 3.32
CA ARG A 350 -8.07 22.55 3.74
C ARG A 350 -8.86 23.66 3.07
N ALA A 351 -9.07 23.58 1.76
CA ALA A 351 -9.84 24.56 1.01
C ALA A 351 -11.31 24.62 1.45
N ALA A 352 -11.87 23.47 1.86
CA ALA A 352 -13.21 23.37 2.43
C ALA A 352 -13.29 23.80 3.90
N LYS A 353 -12.17 24.16 4.53
CA LYS A 353 -12.06 24.50 5.96
C LYS A 353 -12.60 23.40 6.89
N LEU A 354 -12.50 22.15 6.46
CA LEU A 354 -12.84 20.99 7.25
C LEU A 354 -11.73 20.67 8.25
N ARG A 355 -12.07 19.97 9.34
CA ARG A 355 -11.10 19.63 10.39
C ARG A 355 -9.93 18.78 9.87
N ASP A 356 -8.74 19.05 10.37
CA ASP A 356 -7.46 18.51 9.88
C ASP A 356 -7.25 17.00 10.11
N ASP A 357 -8.03 16.39 11.00
CA ASP A 357 -7.91 14.98 11.32
C ASP A 357 -8.61 14.05 10.30
N LEU A 358 -9.48 14.62 9.45
CA LEU A 358 -10.17 13.89 8.40
C LEU A 358 -9.23 13.32 7.33
N SER A 359 -9.63 12.20 6.79
CA SER A 359 -9.02 11.54 5.64
C SER A 359 -10.13 10.99 4.74
N PHE A 360 -9.79 10.57 3.52
CA PHE A 360 -10.78 9.96 2.63
C PHE A 360 -11.50 8.76 3.27
N ALA A 361 -10.78 7.95 4.07
CA ALA A 361 -11.38 6.84 4.81
C ALA A 361 -12.46 7.27 5.81
N SER A 362 -12.44 8.54 6.26
CA SER A 362 -13.43 9.08 7.20
C SER A 362 -14.86 9.07 6.64
N PHE A 363 -15.03 9.16 5.32
CA PHE A 363 -16.34 9.05 4.66
C PHE A 363 -16.93 7.64 4.82
N ARG A 364 -16.12 6.60 4.62
CA ARG A 364 -16.55 5.23 4.87
C ARG A 364 -16.92 5.01 6.36
N HIS A 365 -16.16 5.60 7.28
CA HIS A 365 -16.48 5.53 8.70
C HIS A 365 -17.77 6.29 9.03
N GLY A 366 -18.04 7.40 8.32
CA GLY A 366 -19.31 8.13 8.39
C GLY A 366 -20.49 7.26 8.00
N GLY A 367 -20.48 6.69 6.81
CA GLY A 367 -21.53 5.81 6.33
C GLY A 367 -21.79 4.60 7.24
N PHE A 368 -20.74 3.97 7.80
CA PHE A 368 -20.92 2.91 8.80
C PHE A 368 -21.57 3.39 10.09
N THR A 369 -21.23 4.60 10.54
CA THR A 369 -21.79 5.16 11.77
C THR A 369 -23.26 5.54 11.55
N GLU A 370 -23.58 6.14 10.41
CA GLU A 370 -24.93 6.42 9.97
C GLU A 370 -25.79 5.14 9.90
N ALA A 371 -25.25 4.09 9.26
CA ALA A 371 -25.93 2.79 9.17
C ALA A 371 -26.20 2.19 10.56
N ALA A 372 -25.25 2.31 11.49
CA ALA A 372 -25.47 1.90 12.88
C ALA A 372 -26.50 2.78 13.61
N ASP A 373 -26.56 4.08 13.31
CA ASP A 373 -27.55 5.01 13.81
C ASP A 373 -28.97 4.77 13.22
N ALA A 374 -29.02 4.08 12.07
CA ALA A 374 -30.27 3.59 11.45
C ALA A 374 -30.68 2.19 11.93
N ASP A 375 -30.14 1.72 13.07
CA ASP A 375 -30.47 0.43 13.69
C ASP A 375 -30.12 -0.81 12.83
N LEU A 376 -29.18 -0.72 11.87
CA LEU A 376 -28.73 -1.90 11.15
C LEU A 376 -28.07 -2.89 12.11
N THR A 377 -28.43 -4.16 11.97
CA THR A 377 -27.82 -5.25 12.73
C THR A 377 -26.36 -5.46 12.35
N ASP A 378 -25.58 -6.08 13.25
CA ASP A 378 -24.20 -6.49 12.96
C ASP A 378 -24.08 -7.34 11.68
N ALA A 379 -25.07 -8.16 11.38
CA ALA A 379 -25.11 -8.97 10.17
C ALA A 379 -25.25 -8.11 8.91
N GLN A 380 -26.14 -7.13 8.94
CA GLN A 380 -26.34 -6.17 7.84
C GLN A 380 -25.12 -5.28 7.63
N LEU A 381 -24.55 -4.74 8.72
CA LEU A 381 -23.29 -3.96 8.66
C LEU A 381 -22.11 -4.76 8.09
N ARG A 382 -22.01 -6.05 8.45
CA ARG A 382 -20.98 -6.94 7.89
C ARG A 382 -21.22 -7.23 6.41
N ALA A 383 -22.47 -7.48 6.02
CA ALA A 383 -22.82 -7.70 4.62
C ALA A 383 -22.50 -6.48 3.78
N ALA A 384 -22.93 -5.29 4.18
CA ALA A 384 -22.68 -4.02 3.51
C ALA A 384 -21.18 -3.70 3.40
N GLY A 385 -20.46 -3.80 4.51
CA GLY A 385 -19.04 -3.49 4.57
C GLY A 385 -18.09 -4.63 4.18
N ARG A 386 -18.63 -5.83 3.93
CA ARG A 386 -17.88 -7.06 3.63
C ARG A 386 -16.83 -7.39 4.70
N HIS A 387 -17.29 -7.43 5.94
CA HIS A 387 -16.47 -7.82 7.07
C HIS A 387 -16.69 -9.29 7.44
N ARG A 388 -15.63 -10.11 7.44
CA ARG A 388 -15.69 -11.52 7.84
C ARG A 388 -16.02 -11.71 9.32
N SER A 389 -15.67 -10.73 10.14
CA SER A 389 -15.80 -10.80 11.60
C SER A 389 -16.45 -9.56 12.16
N ALA A 390 -17.42 -9.74 13.07
CA ALA A 390 -18.03 -8.67 13.86
C ALA A 390 -16.99 -7.88 14.70
N ARG A 391 -15.87 -8.50 15.06
CA ARG A 391 -14.78 -7.86 15.80
C ARG A 391 -14.20 -6.60 15.11
N GLN A 392 -14.40 -6.47 13.80
CA GLN A 392 -13.95 -5.31 13.03
C GLN A 392 -14.93 -4.13 13.08
N LEU A 393 -16.21 -4.36 13.34
CA LEU A 393 -17.26 -3.34 13.29
C LEU A 393 -17.00 -2.15 14.22
N PRO A 394 -16.54 -2.31 15.48
CA PRO A 394 -16.26 -1.18 16.36
C PRO A 394 -15.18 -0.23 15.84
N THR A 395 -14.37 -0.67 14.87
CA THR A 395 -13.39 0.20 14.22
C THR A 395 -14.07 1.20 13.28
N TYR A 396 -15.20 0.83 12.68
CA TYR A 396 -15.90 1.61 11.67
C TYR A 396 -17.15 2.30 12.21
N ALA A 397 -18.09 1.55 12.79
CA ALA A 397 -19.28 2.09 13.43
C ALA A 397 -18.93 2.62 14.82
N LYS A 398 -19.03 3.93 14.99
CA LYS A 398 -18.73 4.59 16.27
C LYS A 398 -19.98 4.65 17.15
N ARG A 399 -19.75 4.65 18.46
CA ARG A 399 -20.83 4.88 19.43
C ARG A 399 -21.28 6.34 19.35
N THR A 400 -22.56 6.56 19.11
CA THR A 400 -23.13 7.91 19.01
C THR A 400 -24.08 8.19 20.19
N ARG A 401 -24.36 9.48 20.39
CA ARG A 401 -25.39 9.91 21.34
C ARG A 401 -26.76 9.37 20.97
N LYS A 402 -27.07 9.31 19.65
CA LYS A 402 -28.34 8.77 19.13
C LYS A 402 -28.54 7.33 19.56
N GLN A 403 -27.58 6.45 19.31
CA GLN A 403 -27.63 5.04 19.72
C GLN A 403 -27.88 4.89 21.24
N LEU A 404 -27.27 5.73 22.08
CA LEU A 404 -27.47 5.67 23.52
C LEU A 404 -28.87 6.14 23.92
N ILE A 405 -29.43 7.16 23.26
CA ILE A 405 -30.81 7.61 23.45
C ILE A 405 -31.78 6.51 23.06
N ASP A 406 -31.61 5.92 21.89
CA ASP A 406 -32.45 4.84 21.37
C ASP A 406 -32.46 3.62 22.32
N VAL A 407 -31.30 3.24 22.83
CA VAL A 407 -31.22 2.17 23.85
C VAL A 407 -31.97 2.53 25.12
N ALA A 408 -31.84 3.78 25.61
CA ALA A 408 -32.56 4.21 26.81
C ALA A 408 -34.05 4.25 26.61
N GLN A 409 -34.53 4.71 25.44
CA GLN A 409 -35.96 4.76 25.08
C GLN A 409 -36.56 3.35 24.93
N LYS A 410 -35.91 2.45 24.22
CA LYS A 410 -36.35 1.05 24.06
C LYS A 410 -36.45 0.34 25.42
N ARG A 411 -35.46 0.51 26.30
CA ARG A 411 -35.48 -0.06 27.66
C ARG A 411 -36.60 0.50 28.51
N ARG A 412 -36.91 1.81 28.35
CA ARG A 412 -38.02 2.44 29.06
C ARG A 412 -39.38 1.92 28.58
N ALA A 413 -39.58 1.83 27.27
CA ALA A 413 -40.82 1.30 26.67
C ALA A 413 -41.08 -0.15 27.13
N GLU A 414 -40.05 -1.00 27.14
CA GLU A 414 -40.17 -2.40 27.59
C GLU A 414 -40.61 -2.50 29.06
N ARG A 415 -40.07 -1.65 29.96
CA ARG A 415 -40.52 -1.63 31.35
C ARG A 415 -41.96 -1.21 31.50
N THR A 416 -42.41 -0.25 30.69
CA THR A 416 -43.80 0.21 30.72
C THR A 416 -44.76 -0.90 30.24
N ASN A 417 -44.40 -1.61 29.16
CA ASN A 417 -45.16 -2.74 28.64
C ASN A 417 -45.23 -3.88 29.65
N THR A 418 -44.13 -4.19 30.33
CA THR A 418 -44.07 -5.25 31.36
C THR A 418 -44.94 -4.89 32.60
N ALA A 419 -44.97 -3.63 32.98
CA ALA A 419 -45.81 -3.18 34.10
C ALA A 419 -47.32 -3.33 33.82
N HIS A 420 -47.76 -3.08 32.57
CA HIS A 420 -49.15 -3.27 32.15
C HIS A 420 -49.58 -4.73 31.99
N LEU A 421 -48.66 -5.68 31.94
CA LEU A 421 -48.93 -7.13 31.86
C LEU A 421 -49.04 -7.78 33.26
N SER A 422 -48.69 -7.06 34.31
CA SER A 422 -48.72 -7.52 35.70
C SER A 422 -49.88 -6.95 36.53
N GLU A 423 -50.76 -6.16 35.93
CA GLU A 423 -52.08 -5.77 36.42
C GLU A 423 -53.18 -6.63 35.75
#